data_3120b9f25f73063da860f0a6cf759a80
#
_entry.id   3120b9f25f73063da860f0a6cf759a80
#
_cell.length_a   1.000
_cell.length_b   1.000
_cell.length_c   1.000
_cell.angle_alpha   90.00
_cell.angle_beta   90.00
_cell.angle_gamma   90.00
#
_symmetry.space_group_name_H-M   'P 1'
#
loop_
_entity.id
_entity.type
_entity.pdbx_description
1 polymer ?
#
loop_
_entity_poly.entity_id
_entity_poly.type
_entity_poly.pdbx_seq_one_letter_code
_entity_poly.pdbx_strand_id
1 'polypeptide(L)'
;DAKRYLDLAHKLEEGHTARLMAEGMPEKQARAKASKQANEDARFVLPNACETKMVVTMNARSLQNFFHLRCCNRAQWEIRELAEKMFELVYPVAPHIFAKSGPACVSGPCPEGKMCCGKTAEVRAKYASIKEAAGV
;
A
#
# COMPACT_ATOMS: atom_id res chain seq x y z
N ASP A 1 17.40 14.29 -1.67
CA ASP A 1 17.45 13.13 -0.77
C ASP A 1 17.89 11.85 -1.49
N ALA A 2 17.44 11.59 -2.72
CA ALA A 2 17.88 10.42 -3.50
C ALA A 2 19.41 10.37 -3.69
N LYS A 3 20.06 11.51 -3.97
CA LYS A 3 21.52 11.58 -4.09
C LYS A 3 22.22 11.20 -2.79
N ARG A 4 21.73 11.71 -1.65
CA ARG A 4 22.29 11.37 -0.32
C ARG A 4 22.13 9.89 -0.01
N TYR A 5 21.00 9.30 -0.38
CA TYR A 5 20.77 7.86 -0.23
C TYR A 5 21.79 7.05 -1.03
N LEU A 6 21.99 7.38 -2.31
CA LEU A 6 22.93 6.68 -3.17
C LEU A 6 24.41 6.84 -2.69
N ASP A 7 24.79 8.06 -2.30
CA ASP A 7 26.12 8.34 -1.76
C ASP A 7 26.39 7.56 -0.47
N LEU A 8 25.37 7.45 0.40
CA LEU A 8 25.46 6.68 1.64
C LEU A 8 25.52 5.17 1.37
N ALA A 9 24.66 4.67 0.49
CA ALA A 9 24.65 3.25 0.11
C ALA A 9 26.00 2.81 -0.44
N HIS A 10 26.62 3.63 -1.31
CA HIS A 10 27.94 3.33 -1.86
C HIS A 10 29.05 3.28 -0.78
N LYS A 11 29.09 4.27 0.12
CA LYS A 11 30.05 4.28 1.23
C LYS A 11 29.88 3.10 2.18
N LEU A 12 28.65 2.74 2.48
CA LEU A 12 28.35 1.59 3.33
C LEU A 12 28.74 0.27 2.63
N GLU A 13 28.50 0.16 1.33
CA GLU A 13 28.90 -1.02 0.55
C GLU A 13 30.42 -1.22 0.59
N GLU A 14 31.20 -0.16 0.40
CA GLU A 14 32.67 -0.23 0.51
C GLU A 14 33.09 -0.68 1.91
N GLY A 15 32.55 -0.08 2.96
CA GLY A 15 32.85 -0.43 4.35
C GLY A 15 32.47 -1.85 4.71
N HIS A 16 31.28 -2.31 4.34
CA HIS A 16 30.83 -3.67 4.57
C HIS A 16 31.66 -4.70 3.79
N THR A 17 32.04 -4.37 2.54
CA THR A 17 32.89 -5.23 1.72
C THR A 17 34.25 -5.42 2.38
N ALA A 18 34.90 -4.35 2.80
CA ALA A 18 36.20 -4.42 3.49
C ALA A 18 36.13 -5.26 4.77
N ARG A 19 35.07 -5.08 5.58
CA ARG A 19 34.86 -5.86 6.80
C ARG A 19 34.68 -7.35 6.50
N LEU A 20 33.81 -7.71 5.55
CA LEU A 20 33.52 -9.11 5.19
C LEU A 20 34.74 -9.80 4.57
N MET A 21 35.58 -9.09 3.83
CA MET A 21 36.85 -9.62 3.33
C MET A 21 37.87 -9.85 4.46
N ALA A 22 37.93 -8.96 5.45
CA ALA A 22 38.77 -9.14 6.64
C ALA A 22 38.31 -10.34 7.49
N GLU A 23 37.03 -10.70 7.46
CA GLU A 23 36.45 -11.90 8.08
C GLU A 23 36.73 -13.19 7.26
N GLY A 24 37.46 -13.11 6.14
CA GLY A 24 37.85 -14.25 5.29
C GLY A 24 36.89 -14.59 4.17
N MET A 25 35.92 -13.74 3.86
CA MET A 25 34.96 -14.00 2.79
C MET A 25 35.58 -13.67 1.41
N PRO A 26 35.37 -14.53 0.36
CA PRO A 26 35.80 -14.22 -0.98
C PRO A 26 35.18 -12.92 -1.51
N GLU A 27 35.96 -12.09 -2.21
CA GLU A 27 35.58 -10.74 -2.65
C GLU A 27 34.19 -10.71 -3.36
N LYS A 28 33.92 -11.63 -4.29
CA LYS A 28 32.64 -11.68 -5.01
C LYS A 28 31.44 -11.88 -4.09
N GLN A 29 31.59 -12.73 -3.08
CA GLN A 29 30.54 -12.99 -2.10
C GLN A 29 30.41 -11.84 -1.10
N ALA A 30 31.53 -11.26 -0.68
CA ALA A 30 31.59 -10.09 0.20
C ALA A 30 30.86 -8.91 -0.42
N ARG A 31 31.13 -8.60 -1.71
CA ARG A 31 30.43 -7.51 -2.42
C ARG A 31 28.93 -7.75 -2.53
N ALA A 32 28.50 -8.96 -2.94
CA ALA A 32 27.08 -9.26 -3.05
C ALA A 32 26.30 -9.13 -1.72
N LYS A 33 26.92 -9.56 -0.62
CA LYS A 33 26.35 -9.44 0.71
C LYS A 33 26.41 -7.99 1.23
N ALA A 34 27.51 -7.30 0.99
CA ALA A 34 27.70 -5.90 1.38
C ALA A 34 26.70 -4.96 0.70
N SER A 35 26.46 -5.13 -0.60
CA SER A 35 25.47 -4.35 -1.37
C SER A 35 24.07 -4.48 -0.78
N LYS A 36 23.67 -5.69 -0.39
CA LYS A 36 22.38 -5.90 0.26
C LYS A 36 22.29 -5.20 1.62
N GLN A 37 23.30 -5.37 2.48
CA GLN A 37 23.36 -4.72 3.80
C GLN A 37 23.39 -3.20 3.68
N ALA A 38 24.20 -2.66 2.76
CA ALA A 38 24.33 -1.23 2.53
C ALA A 38 22.97 -0.59 2.12
N ASN A 39 22.20 -1.26 1.26
CA ASN A 39 20.88 -0.79 0.88
C ASN A 39 19.87 -0.85 2.04
N GLU A 40 19.95 -1.87 2.90
CA GLU A 40 19.13 -1.98 4.11
C GLU A 40 19.43 -0.82 5.07
N ASP A 41 20.71 -0.55 5.32
CA ASP A 41 21.14 0.49 6.25
C ASP A 41 20.90 1.91 5.67
N ALA A 42 21.12 2.13 4.37
CA ALA A 42 20.89 3.41 3.74
C ALA A 42 19.42 3.86 3.77
N ARG A 43 18.46 2.91 3.85
CA ARG A 43 17.03 3.23 3.90
C ARG A 43 16.62 4.07 5.11
N PHE A 44 17.37 4.04 6.20
CA PHE A 44 17.09 4.86 7.38
C PHE A 44 17.09 6.37 7.12
N VAL A 45 17.72 6.84 6.03
CA VAL A 45 17.71 8.27 5.66
C VAL A 45 16.52 8.64 4.77
N LEU A 46 15.72 7.66 4.30
CA LEU A 46 14.55 7.93 3.47
C LEU A 46 13.38 8.38 4.34
N PRO A 47 12.70 9.49 3.97
CA PRO A 47 11.51 9.92 4.68
C PRO A 47 10.34 8.94 4.43
N ASN A 48 9.39 8.91 5.36
CA ASN A 48 8.16 8.11 5.20
C ASN A 48 7.32 8.51 3.96
N ALA A 49 7.54 9.72 3.43
CA ALA A 49 6.92 10.22 2.21
C ALA A 49 7.62 9.74 0.92
N CYS A 50 8.58 8.81 1.02
CA CYS A 50 9.24 8.26 -0.16
C CYS A 50 8.26 7.44 -1.00
N GLU A 51 8.19 7.76 -2.31
CA GLU A 51 7.33 7.02 -3.25
C GLU A 51 7.75 5.56 -3.34
N THR A 52 6.77 4.65 -3.24
CA THR A 52 6.96 3.22 -3.43
C THR A 52 5.98 2.70 -4.48
N LYS A 53 6.49 1.98 -5.47
CA LYS A 53 5.66 1.32 -6.50
C LYS A 53 5.64 -0.17 -6.26
N MET A 54 4.43 -0.73 -6.27
CA MET A 54 4.23 -2.15 -5.99
C MET A 54 3.15 -2.72 -6.91
N VAL A 55 3.44 -3.86 -7.51
CA VAL A 55 2.43 -4.66 -8.23
C VAL A 55 1.92 -5.74 -7.30
N VAL A 56 0.60 -5.78 -7.09
CA VAL A 56 -0.05 -6.71 -6.16
C VAL A 56 -1.12 -7.51 -6.88
N THR A 57 -1.11 -8.82 -6.68
CA THR A 57 -2.21 -9.71 -7.09
C THR A 57 -3.01 -10.11 -5.88
N MET A 58 -4.33 -9.90 -5.93
CA MET A 58 -5.25 -10.27 -4.86
C MET A 58 -6.42 -11.11 -5.41
N ASN A 59 -6.90 -12.06 -4.61
CA ASN A 59 -8.19 -12.68 -4.90
C ASN A 59 -9.34 -11.73 -4.53
N ALA A 60 -10.52 -11.98 -5.12
CA ALA A 60 -11.70 -11.12 -4.95
C ALA A 60 -12.11 -10.95 -3.47
N ARG A 61 -12.00 -12.00 -2.65
CA ARG A 61 -12.34 -11.94 -1.22
C ARG A 61 -11.41 -11.03 -0.43
N SER A 62 -10.12 -11.11 -0.69
CA SER A 62 -9.14 -10.20 -0.07
C SER A 62 -9.38 -8.75 -0.48
N LEU A 63 -9.74 -8.53 -1.75
CA LEU A 63 -10.05 -7.21 -2.27
C LEU A 63 -11.35 -6.64 -1.67
N GLN A 64 -12.39 -7.46 -1.49
CA GLN A 64 -13.60 -7.08 -0.78
C GLN A 64 -13.30 -6.62 0.66
N ASN A 65 -12.45 -7.38 1.38
CA ASN A 65 -12.03 -7.01 2.73
C ASN A 65 -11.22 -5.71 2.75
N PHE A 66 -10.36 -5.51 1.76
CA PHE A 66 -9.61 -4.26 1.60
C PHE A 66 -10.56 -3.06 1.42
N PHE A 67 -11.55 -3.16 0.53
CA PHE A 67 -12.56 -2.11 0.32
C PHE A 67 -13.37 -1.85 1.59
N HIS A 68 -13.76 -2.90 2.29
CA HIS A 68 -14.51 -2.80 3.55
C HIS A 68 -13.80 -1.94 4.59
N LEU A 69 -12.49 -2.11 4.72
CA LEU A 69 -11.68 -1.42 5.71
C LEU A 69 -11.16 -0.06 5.21
N ARG A 70 -10.75 0.04 3.94
CA ARG A 70 -10.00 1.19 3.44
C ARG A 70 -10.86 2.23 2.73
N CYS A 71 -12.04 1.87 2.23
CA CYS A 71 -13.00 2.84 1.73
C CYS A 71 -13.79 3.57 2.86
N CYS A 72 -13.58 3.21 4.11
CA CYS A 72 -14.22 3.87 5.25
C CYS A 72 -13.70 5.29 5.46
N ASN A 73 -14.57 6.25 5.79
CA ASN A 73 -14.17 7.63 6.10
C ASN A 73 -13.20 7.76 7.29
N ARG A 74 -13.05 6.71 8.09
CA ARG A 74 -12.07 6.64 9.16
C ARG A 74 -10.69 6.20 8.72
N ALA A 75 -10.56 5.66 7.51
CA ALA A 75 -9.26 5.37 6.94
C ALA A 75 -8.51 6.68 6.63
N GLN A 76 -7.20 6.63 6.68
CA GLN A 76 -6.36 7.75 6.27
C GLN A 76 -6.71 8.15 4.81
N TRP A 77 -6.70 9.44 4.51
CA TRP A 77 -7.29 9.99 3.29
C TRP A 77 -6.67 9.41 2.00
N GLU A 78 -5.36 9.21 1.97
CA GLU A 78 -4.62 8.75 0.78
C GLU A 78 -4.95 7.30 0.42
N ILE A 79 -4.91 6.39 1.41
CA ILE A 79 -5.29 4.99 1.18
C ILE A 79 -6.78 4.82 0.89
N ARG A 80 -7.61 5.73 1.41
CA ARG A 80 -9.04 5.76 1.09
C ARG A 80 -9.27 6.15 -0.36
N GLU A 81 -8.61 7.20 -0.84
CA GLU A 81 -8.69 7.62 -2.24
C GLU A 81 -8.20 6.53 -3.19
N LEU A 82 -7.08 5.88 -2.86
CA LEU A 82 -6.59 4.72 -3.61
C LEU A 82 -7.63 3.60 -3.65
N ALA A 83 -8.21 3.24 -2.51
CA ALA A 83 -9.20 2.17 -2.43
C ALA A 83 -10.48 2.50 -3.22
N GLU A 84 -10.93 3.75 -3.20
CA GLU A 84 -12.07 4.22 -3.97
C GLU A 84 -11.80 4.12 -5.48
N LYS A 85 -10.64 4.56 -5.96
CA LYS A 85 -10.24 4.42 -7.37
C LYS A 85 -10.11 2.97 -7.80
N MET A 86 -9.53 2.12 -6.94
CA MET A 86 -9.50 0.68 -7.22
C MET A 86 -10.91 0.09 -7.32
N PHE A 87 -11.84 0.50 -6.46
CA PHE A 87 -13.22 0.05 -6.51
C PHE A 87 -13.91 0.48 -7.83
N GLU A 88 -13.75 1.73 -8.25
CA GLU A 88 -14.27 2.25 -9.52
C GLU A 88 -13.79 1.45 -10.73
N LEU A 89 -12.54 0.99 -10.73
CA LEU A 89 -11.98 0.18 -11.81
C LEU A 89 -12.43 -1.29 -11.79
N VAL A 90 -12.59 -1.86 -10.59
CA VAL A 90 -12.88 -3.29 -10.44
C VAL A 90 -14.38 -3.59 -10.53
N TYR A 91 -15.23 -2.67 -10.08
CA TYR A 91 -16.67 -2.89 -10.06
C TYR A 91 -17.26 -3.19 -11.45
N PRO A 92 -16.95 -2.46 -12.54
CA PRO A 92 -17.48 -2.77 -13.87
C PRO A 92 -17.04 -4.13 -14.41
N VAL A 93 -15.88 -4.63 -13.97
CA VAL A 93 -15.34 -5.92 -14.42
C VAL A 93 -16.07 -7.10 -13.79
N ALA A 94 -16.50 -6.99 -12.53
CA ALA A 94 -17.14 -8.06 -11.80
C ALA A 94 -18.26 -7.55 -10.87
N PRO A 95 -19.33 -6.95 -11.40
CA PRO A 95 -20.36 -6.26 -10.62
C PRO A 95 -21.06 -7.15 -9.62
N HIS A 96 -21.34 -8.41 -9.97
CA HIS A 96 -22.00 -9.36 -9.07
C HIS A 96 -21.12 -9.71 -7.87
N ILE A 97 -19.82 -9.86 -8.06
CA ILE A 97 -18.86 -10.15 -6.98
C ILE A 97 -18.77 -8.96 -6.03
N PHE A 98 -18.70 -7.75 -6.57
CA PHE A 98 -18.49 -6.53 -5.80
C PHE A 98 -19.77 -5.74 -5.47
N ALA A 99 -20.96 -6.33 -5.73
CA ALA A 99 -22.24 -5.68 -5.51
C ALA A 99 -22.43 -5.11 -4.09
N LYS A 100 -21.91 -5.81 -3.08
CA LYS A 100 -21.98 -5.41 -1.67
C LYS A 100 -20.67 -4.83 -1.14
N SER A 101 -19.67 -4.59 -2.02
CA SER A 101 -18.36 -4.07 -1.64
C SER A 101 -18.38 -2.56 -1.46
N GLY A 102 -17.40 -2.07 -0.73
CA GLY A 102 -17.27 -0.70 -0.28
C GLY A 102 -17.08 -0.65 1.23
N PRO A 103 -17.17 0.53 1.86
CA PRO A 103 -17.12 0.62 3.33
C PRO A 103 -18.22 -0.22 3.98
N ALA A 104 -17.98 -0.70 5.19
CA ALA A 104 -18.90 -1.57 5.91
C ALA A 104 -20.36 -1.07 5.96
N CYS A 105 -20.53 0.24 6.08
CA CYS A 105 -21.84 0.89 6.16
C CYS A 105 -22.63 0.90 4.84
N VAL A 106 -22.05 0.50 3.70
CA VAL A 106 -22.77 0.36 2.43
C VAL A 106 -23.70 -0.86 2.44
N SER A 107 -23.24 -1.97 3.01
CA SER A 107 -23.98 -3.25 3.02
C SER A 107 -24.67 -3.56 4.34
N GLY A 108 -24.43 -2.78 5.40
CA GLY A 108 -24.99 -3.04 6.72
C GLY A 108 -24.93 -1.83 7.66
N PRO A 109 -25.17 -2.03 8.95
CA PRO A 109 -24.95 -0.99 9.96
C PRO A 109 -23.45 -0.66 10.08
N CYS A 110 -23.13 0.56 10.53
CA CYS A 110 -21.74 0.93 10.77
C CYS A 110 -21.16 0.12 11.94
N PRO A 111 -20.08 -0.65 11.74
CA PRO A 111 -19.48 -1.48 12.80
C PRO A 111 -18.67 -0.67 13.82
N GLU A 112 -18.38 0.59 13.54
CA GLU A 112 -17.53 1.46 14.34
C GLU A 112 -18.22 1.96 15.66
N GLY A 113 -19.50 1.66 15.84
CA GLY A 113 -20.24 2.03 17.05
C GLY A 113 -20.10 3.52 17.40
N LYS A 114 -19.53 3.83 18.58
CA LYS A 114 -19.29 5.21 19.04
C LYS A 114 -18.30 5.98 18.16
N MET A 115 -17.49 5.29 17.38
CA MET A 115 -16.49 5.88 16.49
C MET A 115 -17.04 6.10 15.07
N CYS A 116 -18.33 5.91 14.84
CA CYS A 116 -18.96 6.15 13.54
C CYS A 116 -18.75 7.60 13.08
N CYS A 117 -18.46 7.77 11.77
CA CYS A 117 -18.27 9.09 11.17
C CYS A 117 -19.58 9.90 11.02
N GLY A 118 -20.75 9.30 11.28
CA GLY A 118 -22.07 9.92 11.14
C GLY A 118 -22.56 10.11 9.69
N LYS A 119 -21.75 9.79 8.69
CA LYS A 119 -22.02 10.07 7.27
C LYS A 119 -22.50 8.86 6.46
N THR A 120 -23.18 7.92 7.09
CA THR A 120 -23.62 6.68 6.45
C THR A 120 -24.49 6.93 5.22
N ALA A 121 -25.42 7.88 5.26
CA ALA A 121 -26.30 8.21 4.13
C ALA A 121 -25.53 8.77 2.93
N GLU A 122 -24.63 9.71 3.17
CA GLU A 122 -23.76 10.30 2.13
C GLU A 122 -22.87 9.22 1.47
N VAL A 123 -22.29 8.35 2.29
CA VAL A 123 -21.43 7.27 1.81
C VAL A 123 -22.23 6.28 0.96
N ARG A 124 -23.42 5.90 1.37
CA ARG A 124 -24.30 5.02 0.59
C ARG A 124 -24.67 5.64 -0.75
N ALA A 125 -25.06 6.92 -0.76
CA ALA A 125 -25.37 7.64 -1.98
C ALA A 125 -24.17 7.69 -2.95
N LYS A 126 -22.96 7.99 -2.42
CA LYS A 126 -21.73 7.99 -3.22
C LYS A 126 -21.49 6.64 -3.89
N TYR A 127 -21.58 5.53 -3.15
CA TYR A 127 -21.33 4.20 -3.70
C TYR A 127 -22.44 3.73 -4.64
N ALA A 128 -23.68 4.17 -4.45
CA ALA A 128 -24.77 3.95 -5.42
C ALA A 128 -24.45 4.67 -6.74
N SER A 129 -24.07 5.94 -6.67
CA SER A 129 -23.68 6.73 -7.86
C SER A 129 -22.51 6.11 -8.63
N ILE A 130 -21.46 5.63 -7.94
CA ILE A 130 -20.33 4.94 -8.59
C ILE A 130 -20.82 3.69 -9.34
N LYS A 131 -21.72 2.92 -8.75
CA LYS A 131 -22.27 1.70 -9.34
C LYS A 131 -23.17 2.01 -10.54
N GLU A 132 -24.00 3.05 -10.46
CA GLU A 132 -24.83 3.52 -11.56
C GLU A 132 -24.00 4.03 -12.73
N ALA A 133 -22.94 4.80 -12.44
CA ALA A 133 -22.03 5.33 -13.46
C ALA A 133 -21.27 4.24 -14.22
N ALA A 134 -21.11 3.06 -13.61
CA ALA A 134 -20.47 1.92 -14.25
C ALA A 134 -21.33 1.29 -15.37
N GLY A 135 -22.65 1.54 -15.40
CA GLY A 135 -23.55 1.15 -16.49
C GLY A 135 -23.75 -0.38 -16.63
N VAL A 136 -23.54 -1.16 -15.56
CA VAL A 136 -23.62 -2.63 -15.55
C VAL A 136 -24.63 -3.13 -14.55
#